data_a1d3cc8f9cec4e64977a94ebe01c5dfc
#
_entry.id   a1d3cc8f9cec4e64977a94ebe01c5dfc
#
_cell.length_a   1.000
_cell.length_b   1.000
_cell.length_c   1.000
_cell.angle_alpha   90.00
_cell.angle_beta   90.00
_cell.angle_gamma   90.00
#
_symmetry.space_group_name_H-M   'P 1'
#
loop_
_entity.id
_entity.type
_entity.pdbx_description
1 polymer ?
#
loop_
_entity_poly.entity_id
_entity_poly.type
_entity_poly.pdbx_seq_one_letter_code
_entity_poly.pdbx_strand_id
1 'polypeptide(L)'
;MKTKILALALAIITLSACSKKESNPNILKVGIATGPEQNLAEAAKKVAKKKYGLDVELVTFNDYVVPNEALNQGDVDVNAFQHLPYLEEQSRQRGYKLAVVGKTFVYPIVAYSKKIKSVSELQPGQTIVIPNDPTNGGRSLLLLQKQGILKLKDDVGLLPKVTDIIANPKNLKILELEAPQIPRVLEDKEVALAIINNNFAAQAGLDPEKEGLFKEDKDSPYANLIVAREDNKNDEKVKKFVQAYQSPEVESAAQQTFKGGAVKAW
;
A
#
# COMPACT_ATOMS: atom_id res chain seq x y z
N MET A 1 -78.25 26.75 1.18
CA MET A 1 -77.01 27.27 0.57
C MET A 1 -75.89 26.54 1.21
N LYS A 2 -75.26 25.60 0.47
CA LYS A 2 -74.19 24.78 0.97
C LYS A 2 -72.94 25.04 0.08
N THR A 3 -72.01 25.77 0.65
CA THR A 3 -70.69 26.12 0.00
C THR A 3 -69.77 24.92 0.10
N LYS A 4 -69.36 24.34 -1.04
CA LYS A 4 -68.34 23.29 -1.12
C LYS A 4 -66.97 23.96 -1.23
N ILE A 5 -66.12 23.78 -0.22
CA ILE A 5 -64.72 24.16 -0.25
C ILE A 5 -63.93 23.02 -0.88
N LEU A 6 -63.31 23.30 -2.04
CA LEU A 6 -62.45 22.39 -2.77
C LEU A 6 -61.02 22.56 -2.27
N ALA A 7 -60.51 21.59 -1.50
CA ALA A 7 -59.11 21.59 -1.04
C ALA A 7 -58.22 21.03 -2.13
N LEU A 8 -57.39 21.87 -2.73
CA LEU A 8 -56.36 21.50 -3.72
C LEU A 8 -55.10 21.05 -2.97
N ALA A 9 -54.87 19.75 -2.86
CA ALA A 9 -53.65 19.20 -2.30
C ALA A 9 -52.51 19.31 -3.32
N LEU A 10 -51.58 20.23 -3.10
CA LEU A 10 -50.35 20.40 -3.90
C LEU A 10 -49.32 19.37 -3.43
N ALA A 11 -49.17 18.27 -4.16
CA ALA A 11 -48.12 17.29 -3.90
C ALA A 11 -46.75 17.84 -4.38
N ILE A 12 -45.94 18.29 -3.44
CA ILE A 12 -44.55 18.67 -3.70
C ILE A 12 -43.74 17.38 -3.81
N ILE A 13 -43.47 16.98 -5.05
CA ILE A 13 -42.51 15.90 -5.34
C ILE A 13 -41.13 16.53 -5.18
N THR A 14 -40.49 16.33 -4.03
CA THR A 14 -39.05 16.60 -3.84
C THR A 14 -38.25 15.53 -4.61
N LEU A 15 -37.84 15.84 -5.83
CA LEU A 15 -36.79 15.11 -6.50
C LEU A 15 -35.51 15.34 -5.70
N SER A 16 -35.14 14.35 -4.89
CA SER A 16 -33.79 14.21 -4.37
C SER A 16 -32.87 13.91 -5.54
N ALA A 17 -32.42 14.94 -6.23
CA ALA A 17 -31.34 14.84 -7.18
C ALA A 17 -30.09 14.44 -6.37
N CYS A 18 -29.69 13.16 -6.39
CA CYS A 18 -28.33 12.77 -6.11
C CYS A 18 -27.44 13.49 -7.12
N SER A 19 -26.97 14.69 -6.77
CA SER A 19 -25.99 15.39 -7.57
C SER A 19 -24.69 14.55 -7.45
N LYS A 20 -24.38 13.76 -8.49
CA LYS A 20 -23.01 13.36 -8.71
C LYS A 20 -22.18 14.63 -8.65
N LYS A 21 -21.27 14.71 -7.66
CA LYS A 21 -20.26 15.76 -7.60
C LYS A 21 -19.61 15.82 -8.97
N GLU A 22 -19.85 16.84 -9.76
CA GLU A 22 -19.19 17.04 -11.06
C GLU A 22 -17.68 17.09 -10.77
N SER A 23 -17.00 16.02 -11.10
CA SER A 23 -15.55 15.98 -11.00
C SER A 23 -15.00 16.90 -12.09
N ASN A 24 -14.22 17.91 -11.69
CA ASN A 24 -13.54 18.75 -12.65
C ASN A 24 -12.66 17.84 -13.53
N PRO A 25 -12.88 17.80 -14.87
CA PRO A 25 -12.16 16.85 -15.74
C PRO A 25 -10.65 17.08 -15.77
N ASN A 26 -10.19 18.23 -15.30
CA ASN A 26 -8.77 18.59 -15.25
C ASN A 26 -8.13 18.35 -13.88
N ILE A 27 -8.86 17.82 -12.90
CA ILE A 27 -8.32 17.51 -11.58
C ILE A 27 -8.40 15.99 -11.34
N LEU A 28 -7.28 15.41 -10.91
CA LEU A 28 -7.20 14.01 -10.48
C LEU A 28 -6.77 13.96 -9.01
N LYS A 29 -7.57 13.33 -8.16
CA LYS A 29 -7.21 13.05 -6.77
C LYS A 29 -6.53 11.70 -6.66
N VAL A 30 -5.31 11.68 -6.11
CA VAL A 30 -4.47 10.50 -6.01
C VAL A 30 -4.21 10.18 -4.54
N GLY A 31 -4.68 9.01 -4.08
CA GLY A 31 -4.36 8.48 -2.76
C GLY A 31 -2.97 7.86 -2.74
N ILE A 32 -2.14 8.24 -1.78
CA ILE A 32 -0.78 7.72 -1.61
C ILE A 32 -0.50 7.43 -0.13
N ALA A 33 0.39 6.48 0.15
CA ALA A 33 0.90 6.30 1.50
C ALA A 33 1.88 7.42 1.87
N THR A 34 1.86 7.86 3.13
CA THR A 34 2.87 8.75 3.68
C THR A 34 4.25 8.08 3.62
N GLY A 35 5.28 8.84 3.27
CA GLY A 35 6.65 8.34 3.19
C GLY A 35 7.38 8.74 1.91
N PRO A 36 8.52 8.12 1.60
CA PRO A 36 9.38 8.55 0.50
C PRO A 36 8.74 8.41 -0.89
N GLU A 37 7.71 7.56 -1.04
CA GLU A 37 6.93 7.44 -2.28
C GLU A 37 6.20 8.73 -2.67
N GLN A 38 5.97 9.64 -1.71
CA GLN A 38 5.42 10.98 -1.97
C GLN A 38 6.29 11.76 -2.96
N ASN A 39 7.62 11.62 -2.89
CA ASN A 39 8.52 12.31 -3.82
C ASN A 39 8.29 11.87 -5.26
N LEU A 40 7.95 10.60 -5.47
CA LEU A 40 7.64 10.06 -6.79
C LEU A 40 6.29 10.57 -7.29
N ALA A 41 5.29 10.59 -6.42
CA ALA A 41 3.97 11.13 -6.73
C ALA A 41 4.03 12.65 -7.03
N GLU A 42 4.85 13.42 -6.31
CA GLU A 42 5.10 14.84 -6.61
C GLU A 42 5.82 15.04 -7.95
N ALA A 43 6.77 14.17 -8.30
CA ALA A 43 7.39 14.19 -9.62
C ALA A 43 6.35 13.89 -10.73
N ALA A 44 5.52 12.87 -10.53
CA ALA A 44 4.44 12.51 -11.45
C ALA A 44 3.44 13.67 -11.63
N LYS A 45 3.05 14.34 -10.53
CA LYS A 45 2.19 15.53 -10.54
C LYS A 45 2.78 16.65 -11.39
N LYS A 46 4.08 16.94 -11.26
CA LYS A 46 4.77 17.95 -12.08
C LYS A 46 4.76 17.58 -13.56
N VAL A 47 5.01 16.30 -13.87
CA VAL A 47 4.96 15.80 -15.25
C VAL A 47 3.53 15.86 -15.80
N ALA A 48 2.53 15.44 -15.04
CA ALA A 48 1.11 15.49 -15.40
C ALA A 48 0.68 16.92 -15.77
N LYS A 49 1.07 17.91 -14.95
CA LYS A 49 0.77 19.32 -15.23
C LYS A 49 1.47 19.81 -16.48
N LYS A 50 2.80 19.56 -16.59
CA LYS A 50 3.62 20.06 -17.68
C LYS A 50 3.26 19.45 -19.04
N LYS A 51 3.06 18.11 -19.10
CA LYS A 51 2.85 17.40 -20.37
C LYS A 51 1.38 17.35 -20.80
N TYR A 52 0.46 17.30 -19.84
CA TYR A 52 -0.96 17.02 -20.12
C TYR A 52 -1.93 18.09 -19.61
N GLY A 53 -1.45 19.15 -18.94
CA GLY A 53 -2.31 20.16 -18.32
C GLY A 53 -3.17 19.62 -17.17
N LEU A 54 -2.87 18.40 -16.68
CA LEU A 54 -3.63 17.73 -15.62
C LEU A 54 -3.18 18.23 -14.25
N ASP A 55 -4.12 18.74 -13.47
CA ASP A 55 -3.91 19.08 -12.06
C ASP A 55 -4.06 17.81 -11.20
N VAL A 56 -3.07 17.53 -10.36
CA VAL A 56 -3.07 16.38 -9.46
C VAL A 56 -3.12 16.87 -8.02
N GLU A 57 -4.11 16.38 -7.27
CA GLU A 57 -4.21 16.56 -5.82
C GLU A 57 -3.77 15.26 -5.14
N LEU A 58 -2.70 15.33 -4.34
CA LEU A 58 -2.24 14.19 -3.57
C LEU A 58 -2.95 14.16 -2.21
N VAL A 59 -3.55 13.01 -1.89
CA VAL A 59 -4.19 12.72 -0.60
C VAL A 59 -3.36 11.66 0.11
N THR A 60 -2.78 12.00 1.25
CA THR A 60 -1.87 11.11 2.00
C THR A 60 -2.61 10.32 3.07
N PHE A 61 -2.24 9.06 3.22
CA PHE A 61 -2.77 8.13 4.22
C PHE A 61 -1.64 7.55 5.07
N ASN A 62 -1.90 7.34 6.36
CA ASN A 62 -0.92 6.82 7.32
C ASN A 62 -1.03 5.30 7.57
N ASP A 63 -1.93 4.64 6.87
CA ASP A 63 -2.17 3.19 6.92
C ASP A 63 -2.47 2.64 5.52
N TYR A 64 -2.68 1.32 5.43
CA TYR A 64 -2.98 0.66 4.17
C TYR A 64 -4.46 0.32 3.95
N VAL A 65 -5.32 0.52 4.95
CA VAL A 65 -6.76 0.15 4.89
C VAL A 65 -7.58 1.27 4.24
N VAL A 66 -7.41 2.50 4.75
CA VAL A 66 -8.20 3.66 4.33
C VAL A 66 -8.04 4.03 2.84
N PRO A 67 -6.86 3.90 2.20
CA PRO A 67 -6.72 4.30 0.79
C PRO A 67 -7.64 3.57 -0.19
N ASN A 68 -7.90 2.27 0.01
CA ASN A 68 -8.82 1.50 -0.85
C ASN A 68 -10.28 1.82 -0.55
N GLU A 69 -10.61 2.11 0.69
CA GLU A 69 -11.94 2.56 1.07
C GLU A 69 -12.25 3.92 0.44
N ALA A 70 -11.34 4.90 0.56
CA ALA A 70 -11.45 6.22 -0.06
C ALA A 70 -11.58 6.13 -1.60
N LEU A 71 -10.83 5.22 -2.23
CA LEU A 71 -10.93 4.97 -3.67
C LEU A 71 -12.32 4.40 -4.02
N ASN A 72 -12.78 3.39 -3.29
CA ASN A 72 -14.07 2.75 -3.54
C ASN A 72 -15.26 3.70 -3.34
N GLN A 73 -15.15 4.62 -2.38
CA GLN A 73 -16.18 5.66 -2.11
C GLN A 73 -16.11 6.84 -3.09
N GLY A 74 -15.02 6.98 -3.87
CA GLY A 74 -14.82 8.07 -4.82
C GLY A 74 -14.25 9.35 -4.20
N ASP A 75 -13.70 9.28 -2.98
CA ASP A 75 -13.02 10.41 -2.35
C ASP A 75 -11.68 10.71 -3.02
N VAL A 76 -11.05 9.68 -3.60
CA VAL A 76 -9.94 9.77 -4.53
C VAL A 76 -10.28 9.10 -5.87
N ASP A 77 -9.64 9.50 -6.95
CA ASP A 77 -9.88 8.95 -8.29
C ASP A 77 -9.05 7.69 -8.56
N VAL A 78 -7.82 7.68 -8.06
CA VAL A 78 -6.89 6.55 -8.10
C VAL A 78 -6.11 6.49 -6.79
N ASN A 79 -5.46 5.35 -6.51
CA ASN A 79 -4.42 5.29 -5.50
C ASN A 79 -3.14 4.64 -6.04
N ALA A 80 -2.00 4.92 -5.38
CA ALA A 80 -0.70 4.39 -5.74
C ALA A 80 0.10 4.09 -4.47
N PHE A 81 -0.11 2.90 -3.85
CA PHE A 81 0.55 2.53 -2.59
C PHE A 81 0.69 1.02 -2.39
N GLN A 82 -0.01 0.18 -3.14
CA GLN A 82 -0.23 -1.23 -2.87
C GLN A 82 0.27 -2.13 -4.01
N HIS A 83 0.61 -3.36 -3.67
CA HIS A 83 0.95 -4.42 -4.62
C HIS A 83 -0.26 -5.31 -4.94
N LEU A 84 -0.15 -6.12 -6.01
CA LEU A 84 -1.27 -6.93 -6.50
C LEU A 84 -1.87 -7.89 -5.44
N PRO A 85 -1.09 -8.70 -4.71
CA PRO A 85 -1.67 -9.57 -3.69
C PRO A 85 -2.48 -8.82 -2.64
N TYR A 86 -2.06 -7.60 -2.24
CA TYR A 86 -2.81 -6.77 -1.29
C TYR A 86 -4.14 -6.29 -1.88
N LEU A 87 -4.12 -5.77 -3.11
CA LEU A 87 -5.32 -5.34 -3.82
C LEU A 87 -6.34 -6.47 -3.95
N GLU A 88 -5.89 -7.65 -4.37
CA GLU A 88 -6.76 -8.82 -4.56
C GLU A 88 -7.40 -9.27 -3.24
N GLU A 89 -6.61 -9.35 -2.16
CA GLU A 89 -7.11 -9.77 -0.86
C GLU A 89 -8.08 -8.74 -0.26
N GLN A 90 -7.78 -7.44 -0.35
CA GLN A 90 -8.69 -6.38 0.09
C GLN A 90 -9.99 -6.36 -0.72
N SER A 91 -9.89 -6.52 -2.04
CA SER A 91 -11.06 -6.56 -2.91
C SER A 91 -11.93 -7.79 -2.61
N ARG A 92 -11.32 -8.95 -2.37
CA ARG A 92 -12.02 -10.18 -2.00
C ARG A 92 -12.75 -10.06 -0.65
N GLN A 93 -12.07 -9.48 0.36
CA GLN A 93 -12.64 -9.36 1.71
C GLN A 93 -13.75 -8.32 1.82
N ARG A 94 -13.62 -7.22 1.08
CA ARG A 94 -14.49 -6.04 1.22
C ARG A 94 -15.43 -5.82 0.04
N GLY A 95 -15.32 -6.64 -1.01
CA GLY A 95 -16.18 -6.54 -2.20
C GLY A 95 -15.87 -5.32 -3.07
N TYR A 96 -14.65 -4.77 -3.00
CA TYR A 96 -14.26 -3.60 -3.79
C TYR A 96 -14.20 -3.95 -5.29
N LYS A 97 -14.67 -3.03 -6.12
CA LYS A 97 -14.59 -3.11 -7.60
C LYS A 97 -13.49 -2.18 -8.10
N LEU A 98 -12.27 -2.64 -7.94
CA LEU A 98 -11.04 -1.91 -8.26
C LEU A 98 -10.29 -2.61 -9.40
N ALA A 99 -9.59 -1.81 -10.20
CA ALA A 99 -8.85 -2.26 -11.37
C ALA A 99 -7.42 -1.71 -11.36
N VAL A 100 -6.45 -2.53 -11.73
CA VAL A 100 -5.07 -2.12 -11.98
C VAL A 100 -5.02 -1.32 -13.27
N VAL A 101 -4.49 -0.10 -13.23
CA VAL A 101 -4.30 0.76 -14.41
C VAL A 101 -2.83 1.01 -14.75
N GLY A 102 -1.91 0.71 -13.84
CA GLY A 102 -0.47 0.81 -14.08
C GLY A 102 0.35 0.14 -13.00
N LYS A 103 1.61 -0.19 -13.32
CA LYS A 103 2.61 -0.61 -12.34
C LYS A 103 3.51 0.57 -11.98
N THR A 104 4.09 0.53 -10.78
CA THR A 104 5.07 1.53 -10.32
C THR A 104 6.42 0.88 -10.05
N PHE A 105 6.82 0.73 -8.79
CA PHE A 105 8.10 0.16 -8.40
C PHE A 105 7.90 -1.03 -7.46
N VAL A 106 8.88 -1.91 -7.42
CA VAL A 106 9.04 -2.86 -6.30
C VAL A 106 9.82 -2.14 -5.20
N TYR A 107 9.29 -2.22 -3.97
CA TYR A 107 9.96 -1.77 -2.76
C TYR A 107 10.20 -2.97 -1.86
N PRO A 108 11.45 -3.50 -1.80
CA PRO A 108 11.74 -4.67 -0.97
C PRO A 108 11.38 -4.45 0.49
N ILE A 109 10.75 -5.44 1.11
CA ILE A 109 10.53 -5.46 2.56
C ILE A 109 11.84 -5.84 3.25
N VAL A 110 12.12 -5.28 4.42
CA VAL A 110 13.42 -5.40 5.08
C VAL A 110 13.23 -5.79 6.55
N ALA A 111 14.09 -6.66 7.04
CA ALA A 111 14.22 -6.97 8.45
C ALA A 111 15.22 -6.02 9.11
N TYR A 112 14.83 -5.44 10.23
CA TYR A 112 15.65 -4.53 11.04
C TYR A 112 15.81 -5.08 12.45
N SER A 113 16.94 -4.76 13.07
CA SER A 113 17.20 -5.08 14.47
C SER A 113 18.04 -3.98 15.13
N LYS A 114 17.77 -3.72 16.41
CA LYS A 114 18.64 -2.90 17.27
C LYS A 114 19.49 -3.77 18.21
N LYS A 115 19.38 -5.10 18.13
CA LYS A 115 20.00 -6.04 19.08
C LYS A 115 20.97 -7.02 18.45
N ILE A 116 20.66 -7.50 17.25
CA ILE A 116 21.49 -8.48 16.55
C ILE A 116 22.01 -7.90 15.24
N LYS A 117 23.16 -8.35 14.82
CA LYS A 117 23.82 -7.94 13.55
C LYS A 117 23.78 -9.05 12.50
N SER A 118 23.40 -10.25 12.89
CA SER A 118 23.23 -11.39 11.98
C SER A 118 22.16 -12.35 12.48
N VAL A 119 21.58 -13.11 11.55
CA VAL A 119 20.58 -14.16 11.85
C VAL A 119 21.10 -15.22 12.82
N SER A 120 22.42 -15.48 12.79
CA SER A 120 23.07 -16.45 13.69
C SER A 120 22.98 -16.07 15.17
N GLU A 121 22.84 -14.78 15.48
CA GLU A 121 22.72 -14.26 16.84
C GLU A 121 21.31 -14.41 17.45
N LEU A 122 20.31 -14.80 16.66
CA LEU A 122 18.96 -15.08 17.18
C LEU A 122 19.01 -16.16 18.27
N GLN A 123 18.47 -15.85 19.45
CA GLN A 123 18.40 -16.76 20.57
C GLN A 123 17.01 -17.44 20.66
N PRO A 124 16.94 -18.67 21.22
CA PRO A 124 15.67 -19.33 21.43
C PRO A 124 14.66 -18.49 22.24
N GLY A 125 13.41 -18.53 21.81
CA GLY A 125 12.28 -17.86 22.49
C GLY A 125 12.17 -16.36 22.24
N GLN A 126 13.08 -15.74 21.48
CA GLN A 126 13.00 -14.33 21.11
C GLN A 126 11.80 -14.05 20.19
N THR A 127 11.37 -12.79 20.16
CA THR A 127 10.24 -12.34 19.35
C THR A 127 10.70 -11.75 18.02
N ILE A 128 10.04 -12.16 16.94
CA ILE A 128 10.08 -11.54 15.62
C ILE A 128 8.74 -10.87 15.37
N VAL A 129 8.76 -9.60 14.93
CA VAL A 129 7.54 -8.85 14.63
C VAL A 129 7.34 -8.74 13.12
N ILE A 130 6.11 -9.01 12.67
CA ILE A 130 5.70 -8.94 11.25
C ILE A 130 4.38 -8.18 11.10
N PRO A 131 4.04 -7.67 9.89
CA PRO A 131 2.72 -7.09 9.63
C PRO A 131 1.59 -8.10 9.83
N ASN A 132 0.44 -7.63 10.34
CA ASN A 132 -0.74 -8.46 10.62
C ASN A 132 -1.70 -8.60 9.43
N ASP A 133 -1.49 -7.84 8.34
CA ASP A 133 -2.30 -8.07 7.15
C ASP A 133 -1.84 -9.37 6.44
N PRO A 134 -2.79 -10.15 5.86
CA PRO A 134 -2.48 -11.48 5.35
C PRO A 134 -1.38 -11.50 4.29
N THR A 135 -1.23 -10.43 3.52
CA THR A 135 -0.29 -10.38 2.41
C THR A 135 1.11 -9.97 2.82
N ASN A 136 1.27 -8.91 3.63
CA ASN A 136 2.59 -8.53 4.14
C ASN A 136 3.05 -9.46 5.27
N GLY A 137 2.14 -10.01 6.08
CA GLY A 137 2.44 -11.08 7.02
C GLY A 137 2.97 -12.32 6.31
N GLY A 138 2.25 -12.80 5.28
CA GLY A 138 2.68 -13.93 4.45
C GLY A 138 4.04 -13.67 3.76
N ARG A 139 4.20 -12.49 3.17
CA ARG A 139 5.47 -12.03 2.57
C ARG A 139 6.63 -12.07 3.56
N SER A 140 6.38 -11.65 4.81
CA SER A 140 7.36 -11.68 5.88
C SER A 140 7.74 -13.11 6.26
N LEU A 141 6.77 -14.02 6.37
CA LEU A 141 7.02 -15.44 6.65
C LEU A 141 7.83 -16.11 5.53
N LEU A 142 7.53 -15.80 4.28
CA LEU A 142 8.33 -16.28 3.13
C LEU A 142 9.78 -15.77 3.19
N LEU A 143 9.97 -14.51 3.58
CA LEU A 143 11.31 -13.95 3.75
C LEU A 143 12.06 -14.63 4.90
N LEU A 144 11.41 -14.90 6.04
CA LEU A 144 11.99 -15.65 7.15
C LEU A 144 12.36 -17.07 6.77
N GLN A 145 11.51 -17.76 5.99
CA GLN A 145 11.83 -19.09 5.44
C GLN A 145 13.05 -19.05 4.54
N LYS A 146 13.14 -18.06 3.64
CA LYS A 146 14.28 -17.88 2.75
C LYS A 146 15.60 -17.71 3.51
N GLN A 147 15.55 -17.07 4.70
CA GLN A 147 16.72 -16.94 5.58
C GLN A 147 16.99 -18.19 6.44
N GLY A 148 16.23 -19.28 6.27
CA GLY A 148 16.37 -20.50 7.06
C GLY A 148 16.00 -20.36 8.54
N ILE A 149 15.27 -19.29 8.91
CA ILE A 149 14.86 -19.02 10.30
C ILE A 149 13.73 -19.94 10.72
N LEU A 150 12.80 -20.22 9.80
CA LEU A 150 11.65 -21.11 9.99
C LEU A 150 11.39 -21.89 8.69
N LYS A 151 10.52 -22.91 8.76
CA LYS A 151 10.01 -23.63 7.60
C LYS A 151 8.49 -23.59 7.59
N LEU A 152 7.92 -23.28 6.43
CA LEU A 152 6.48 -23.30 6.17
C LEU A 152 6.09 -24.64 5.52
N LYS A 153 4.80 -24.98 5.56
CA LYS A 153 4.22 -26.05 4.73
C LYS A 153 4.54 -25.81 3.26
N ASP A 154 4.55 -26.86 2.50
CA ASP A 154 4.65 -26.76 1.05
C ASP A 154 3.37 -26.14 0.46
N ASP A 155 3.48 -25.53 -0.71
CA ASP A 155 2.35 -24.98 -1.50
C ASP A 155 1.49 -23.90 -0.80
N VAL A 156 2.05 -23.14 0.14
CA VAL A 156 1.34 -22.05 0.85
C VAL A 156 1.08 -20.80 -0.03
N GLY A 157 1.66 -20.75 -1.23
CA GLY A 157 1.54 -19.59 -2.12
C GLY A 157 2.10 -18.30 -1.51
N LEU A 158 1.44 -17.16 -1.78
CA LEU A 158 1.86 -15.83 -1.30
C LEU A 158 1.20 -15.41 0.01
N LEU A 159 0.32 -16.24 0.60
CA LEU A 159 -0.49 -15.91 1.77
C LEU A 159 -0.31 -16.91 2.94
N PRO A 160 0.92 -17.39 3.26
CA PRO A 160 1.14 -18.23 4.42
C PRO A 160 0.76 -17.48 5.70
N LYS A 161 0.30 -18.26 6.69
CA LYS A 161 -0.06 -17.78 8.03
C LYS A 161 0.94 -18.32 9.05
N VAL A 162 0.97 -17.74 10.23
CA VAL A 162 1.78 -18.25 11.35
C VAL A 162 1.48 -19.73 11.66
N THR A 163 0.24 -20.16 11.46
CA THR A 163 -0.19 -21.57 11.61
C THR A 163 0.36 -22.52 10.55
N ASP A 164 0.97 -22.00 9.48
CA ASP A 164 1.60 -22.81 8.45
C ASP A 164 3.08 -23.08 8.72
N ILE A 165 3.62 -22.59 9.83
CA ILE A 165 4.98 -22.88 10.27
C ILE A 165 5.04 -24.34 10.75
N ILE A 166 5.84 -25.16 10.06
CA ILE A 166 6.04 -26.58 10.40
C ILE A 166 7.38 -26.85 11.10
N ALA A 167 8.33 -25.90 11.02
CA ALA A 167 9.55 -25.95 11.81
C ALA A 167 9.98 -24.56 12.27
N ASN A 168 10.27 -24.45 13.54
CA ASN A 168 10.75 -23.25 14.23
C ASN A 168 11.79 -23.69 15.27
N PRO A 169 13.04 -24.02 14.82
CA PRO A 169 14.03 -24.70 15.66
C PRO A 169 14.48 -23.89 16.87
N LYS A 170 14.32 -22.56 16.83
CA LYS A 170 14.64 -21.68 17.95
C LYS A 170 13.41 -21.30 18.80
N ASN A 171 12.25 -21.89 18.56
CA ASN A 171 11.00 -21.55 19.26
C ASN A 171 10.71 -20.04 19.31
N LEU A 172 10.98 -19.34 18.19
CA LEU A 172 10.78 -17.89 18.08
C LEU A 172 9.28 -17.56 18.19
N LYS A 173 8.98 -16.49 18.87
CA LYS A 173 7.61 -15.95 18.96
C LYS A 173 7.38 -15.06 17.74
N ILE A 174 6.34 -15.33 16.95
CA ILE A 174 5.94 -14.46 15.85
C ILE A 174 4.80 -13.57 16.35
N LEU A 175 5.07 -12.26 16.42
CA LEU A 175 4.10 -11.26 16.85
C LEU A 175 3.63 -10.49 15.61
N GLU A 176 2.33 -10.50 15.35
CA GLU A 176 1.69 -9.82 14.25
C GLU A 176 1.15 -8.47 14.73
N LEU A 177 1.61 -7.37 14.12
CA LEU A 177 1.18 -6.00 14.43
C LEU A 177 0.78 -5.25 13.17
N GLU A 178 -0.05 -4.22 13.30
CA GLU A 178 -0.31 -3.29 12.21
C GLU A 178 0.99 -2.67 11.70
N ALA A 179 1.17 -2.66 10.39
CA ALA A 179 2.42 -2.25 9.76
C ALA A 179 2.97 -0.88 10.23
N PRO A 180 2.14 0.19 10.41
CA PRO A 180 2.62 1.48 10.92
C PRO A 180 3.10 1.43 12.39
N GLN A 181 2.76 0.41 13.17
CA GLN A 181 3.19 0.27 14.56
C GLN A 181 4.56 -0.39 14.71
N ILE A 182 4.97 -1.21 13.72
CA ILE A 182 6.14 -2.07 13.81
C ILE A 182 7.45 -1.31 14.09
N PRO A 183 7.75 -0.15 13.46
CA PRO A 183 8.99 0.56 13.75
C PRO A 183 9.18 0.93 15.22
N ARG A 184 8.08 1.15 15.95
CA ARG A 184 8.09 1.59 17.34
C ARG A 184 8.55 0.52 18.32
N VAL A 185 8.37 -0.76 17.95
CA VAL A 185 8.72 -1.89 18.83
C VAL A 185 10.15 -2.38 18.65
N LEU A 186 10.96 -1.76 17.76
CA LEU A 186 12.36 -2.12 17.57
C LEU A 186 13.21 -1.92 18.83
N GLU A 187 12.83 -0.97 19.69
CA GLU A 187 13.51 -0.69 20.97
C GLU A 187 13.04 -1.60 22.09
N ASP A 188 11.96 -2.35 21.90
CA ASP A 188 11.42 -3.26 22.91
C ASP A 188 12.40 -4.40 23.19
N LYS A 189 12.68 -4.66 24.49
CA LYS A 189 13.66 -5.65 24.94
C LYS A 189 13.34 -7.07 24.49
N GLU A 190 12.07 -7.40 24.29
CA GLU A 190 11.63 -8.73 23.85
C GLU A 190 11.76 -8.94 22.35
N VAL A 191 11.84 -7.86 21.54
CA VAL A 191 11.89 -7.94 20.08
C VAL A 191 13.33 -8.10 19.59
N ALA A 192 13.64 -9.24 18.97
CA ALA A 192 14.95 -9.47 18.36
C ALA A 192 15.10 -8.81 17.00
N LEU A 193 14.07 -8.92 16.18
CA LEU A 193 14.01 -8.24 14.86
C LEU A 193 12.55 -7.97 14.46
N ALA A 194 12.36 -7.03 13.54
CA ALA A 194 11.08 -6.73 12.96
C ALA A 194 11.19 -6.60 11.44
N ILE A 195 10.20 -7.12 10.70
CA ILE A 195 10.11 -6.96 9.25
C ILE A 195 9.18 -5.77 8.97
N ILE A 196 9.72 -4.78 8.26
CA ILE A 196 9.08 -3.47 8.11
C ILE A 196 8.97 -3.11 6.62
N ASN A 197 7.78 -2.69 6.20
CA ASN A 197 7.56 -2.14 4.88
C ASN A 197 8.35 -0.83 4.69
N ASN A 198 8.87 -0.63 3.49
CA ASN A 198 9.82 0.43 3.17
C ASN A 198 9.37 1.84 3.59
N ASN A 199 8.12 2.21 3.32
CA ASN A 199 7.60 3.54 3.66
C ASN A 199 7.55 3.78 5.18
N PHE A 200 7.19 2.78 6.00
CA PHE A 200 7.18 2.91 7.46
C PHE A 200 8.58 2.89 8.05
N ALA A 201 9.49 2.10 7.47
CA ALA A 201 10.91 2.14 7.85
C ALA A 201 11.51 3.53 7.62
N ALA A 202 11.26 4.12 6.45
CA ALA A 202 11.75 5.46 6.10
C ALA A 202 11.15 6.56 6.98
N GLN A 203 9.84 6.47 7.33
CA GLN A 203 9.23 7.41 8.28
C GLN A 203 9.86 7.33 9.67
N ALA A 204 10.35 6.17 10.07
CA ALA A 204 11.08 5.97 11.32
C ALA A 204 12.59 6.32 11.21
N GLY A 205 13.04 6.80 10.06
CA GLY A 205 14.43 7.18 9.81
C GLY A 205 15.38 5.99 9.61
N LEU A 206 14.86 4.78 9.38
CA LEU A 206 15.66 3.58 9.14
C LEU A 206 16.19 3.56 7.70
N ASP A 207 17.49 3.32 7.56
CA ASP A 207 18.16 3.18 6.26
C ASP A 207 18.31 1.67 5.92
N PRO A 208 17.63 1.19 4.87
CA PRO A 208 17.65 -0.25 4.52
C PRO A 208 19.04 -0.77 4.12
N GLU A 209 19.92 0.10 3.62
CA GLU A 209 21.27 -0.31 3.20
C GLU A 209 22.27 -0.33 4.36
N LYS A 210 22.03 0.47 5.41
CA LYS A 210 22.93 0.58 6.57
C LYS A 210 22.46 -0.22 7.77
N GLU A 211 21.13 -0.29 7.99
CA GLU A 211 20.52 -0.86 9.19
C GLU A 211 19.73 -2.14 8.90
N GLY A 212 19.49 -2.46 7.62
CA GLY A 212 18.81 -3.68 7.21
C GLY A 212 19.65 -4.92 7.53
N LEU A 213 19.08 -5.85 8.28
CA LEU A 213 19.72 -7.14 8.62
C LEU A 213 19.71 -8.08 7.41
N PHE A 214 18.57 -8.17 6.76
CA PHE A 214 18.35 -8.83 5.47
C PHE A 214 17.12 -8.25 4.78
N LYS A 215 17.04 -8.42 3.48
CA LYS A 215 15.96 -7.88 2.66
C LYS A 215 15.49 -8.84 1.59
N GLU A 216 14.31 -8.60 1.09
CA GLU A 216 13.74 -9.29 -0.06
C GLU A 216 14.56 -9.02 -1.33
N ASP A 217 14.54 -9.96 -2.28
CA ASP A 217 15.17 -9.78 -3.57
C ASP A 217 14.42 -8.77 -4.44
N LYS A 218 15.15 -8.26 -5.42
CA LYS A 218 14.59 -7.32 -6.41
C LYS A 218 13.57 -7.97 -7.34
N ASP A 219 13.70 -9.26 -7.61
CA ASP A 219 12.76 -10.06 -8.41
C ASP A 219 11.57 -10.51 -7.58
N SER A 220 10.81 -9.55 -7.09
CA SER A 220 9.70 -9.75 -6.16
C SER A 220 8.35 -9.60 -6.89
N PRO A 221 7.33 -10.45 -6.60
CA PRO A 221 5.99 -10.32 -7.15
C PRO A 221 5.20 -9.12 -6.60
N TYR A 222 5.80 -8.38 -5.67
CA TYR A 222 5.14 -7.30 -4.93
C TYR A 222 5.40 -5.91 -5.54
N ALA A 223 5.35 -5.82 -6.89
CA ALA A 223 5.35 -4.52 -7.56
C ALA A 223 4.13 -3.69 -7.16
N ASN A 224 4.35 -2.45 -6.73
CA ASN A 224 3.27 -1.53 -6.43
C ASN A 224 2.56 -1.07 -7.70
N LEU A 225 1.32 -0.67 -7.54
CA LEU A 225 0.34 -0.44 -8.59
C LEU A 225 -0.25 0.96 -8.51
N ILE A 226 -0.72 1.45 -9.64
CA ILE A 226 -1.74 2.50 -9.71
C ILE A 226 -3.07 1.79 -9.93
N VAL A 227 -4.02 2.07 -9.05
CA VAL A 227 -5.33 1.41 -9.00
C VAL A 227 -6.43 2.45 -9.13
N ALA A 228 -7.43 2.15 -9.95
CA ALA A 228 -8.64 2.94 -10.17
C ALA A 228 -9.88 2.12 -9.79
N ARG A 229 -11.06 2.75 -9.77
CA ARG A 229 -12.33 2.01 -9.76
C ARG A 229 -12.62 1.46 -11.16
N GLU A 230 -13.45 0.42 -11.21
CA GLU A 230 -13.90 -0.15 -12.47
C GLU A 230 -14.63 0.87 -13.38
N ASP A 231 -15.34 1.85 -12.78
CA ASP A 231 -16.13 2.85 -13.50
C ASP A 231 -15.30 4.00 -14.09
N ASN A 232 -14.08 4.27 -13.56
CA ASN A 232 -13.22 5.36 -14.02
C ASN A 232 -11.86 4.91 -14.60
N LYS A 233 -11.58 3.60 -14.63
CA LYS A 233 -10.28 3.07 -15.09
C LYS A 233 -9.88 3.49 -16.50
N ASN A 234 -10.86 3.83 -17.35
CA ASN A 234 -10.64 4.25 -18.74
C ASN A 234 -10.63 5.76 -18.93
N ASP A 235 -10.80 6.56 -17.86
CA ASP A 235 -10.81 8.00 -17.94
C ASP A 235 -9.47 8.55 -18.48
N GLU A 236 -9.54 9.54 -19.32
CA GLU A 236 -8.34 10.17 -19.92
C GLU A 236 -7.40 10.76 -18.84
N LYS A 237 -7.95 11.32 -17.75
CA LYS A 237 -7.15 11.83 -16.64
C LYS A 237 -6.37 10.72 -15.93
N VAL A 238 -6.94 9.51 -15.83
CA VAL A 238 -6.28 8.34 -15.24
C VAL A 238 -5.13 7.88 -16.13
N LYS A 239 -5.37 7.73 -17.45
CA LYS A 239 -4.33 7.35 -18.43
C LYS A 239 -3.17 8.34 -18.44
N LYS A 240 -3.46 9.65 -18.45
CA LYS A 240 -2.45 10.71 -18.39
C LYS A 240 -1.60 10.63 -17.12
N PHE A 241 -2.22 10.34 -15.97
CA PHE A 241 -1.47 10.18 -14.73
C PHE A 241 -0.57 8.94 -14.74
N VAL A 242 -1.05 7.79 -15.24
CA VAL A 242 -0.22 6.59 -15.41
C VAL A 242 1.00 6.90 -16.28
N GLN A 243 0.81 7.57 -17.44
CA GLN A 243 1.92 7.97 -18.30
C GLN A 243 2.88 8.95 -17.63
N ALA A 244 2.36 9.87 -16.81
CA ALA A 244 3.18 10.80 -16.03
C ALA A 244 3.99 10.07 -14.95
N TYR A 245 3.38 9.10 -14.27
CA TYR A 245 4.05 8.32 -13.24
C TYR A 245 5.14 7.40 -13.81
N GLN A 246 4.90 6.84 -14.98
CA GLN A 246 5.84 5.97 -15.70
C GLN A 246 6.84 6.75 -16.58
N SER A 247 7.20 7.96 -16.17
CA SER A 247 8.12 8.83 -16.91
C SER A 247 9.57 8.74 -16.41
N PRO A 248 10.55 9.10 -17.25
CA PRO A 248 11.96 9.20 -16.85
C PRO A 248 12.19 10.14 -15.66
N GLU A 249 11.38 11.18 -15.52
CA GLU A 249 11.46 12.14 -14.42
C GLU A 249 11.12 11.47 -13.07
N VAL A 250 10.12 10.59 -13.05
CA VAL A 250 9.75 9.81 -11.87
C VAL A 250 10.79 8.72 -11.58
N GLU A 251 11.35 8.09 -12.61
CA GLU A 251 12.44 7.13 -12.46
C GLU A 251 13.69 7.80 -11.83
N SER A 252 14.04 9.00 -12.28
CA SER A 252 15.12 9.79 -11.66
C SER A 252 14.82 10.16 -10.21
N ALA A 253 13.57 10.54 -9.90
CA ALA A 253 13.15 10.80 -8.53
C ALA A 253 13.25 9.54 -7.64
N ALA A 254 12.91 8.36 -8.18
CA ALA A 254 13.05 7.09 -7.47
C ALA A 254 14.51 6.77 -7.15
N GLN A 255 15.42 6.96 -8.12
CA GLN A 255 16.86 6.77 -7.90
C GLN A 255 17.41 7.68 -6.81
N GLN A 256 17.01 8.96 -6.80
CA GLN A 256 17.43 9.92 -5.79
C GLN A 256 16.86 9.61 -4.41
N THR A 257 15.57 9.24 -4.34
CA THR A 257 14.87 8.99 -3.09
C THR A 257 15.30 7.68 -2.44
N PHE A 258 15.42 6.61 -3.22
CA PHE A 258 15.65 5.25 -2.72
C PHE A 258 17.08 4.73 -2.96
N LYS A 259 17.95 5.51 -3.59
CA LYS A 259 19.36 5.16 -3.83
C LYS A 259 19.57 3.76 -4.41
N GLY A 260 18.67 3.34 -5.32
CA GLY A 260 18.65 2.00 -5.90
C GLY A 260 17.84 0.95 -5.13
N GLY A 261 17.19 1.33 -4.03
CA GLY A 261 16.28 0.47 -3.26
C GLY A 261 14.87 0.33 -3.85
N ALA A 262 14.53 1.09 -4.90
CA ALA A 262 13.30 0.92 -5.66
C ALA A 262 13.61 0.37 -7.05
N VAL A 263 12.87 -0.64 -7.48
CA VAL A 263 13.07 -1.32 -8.77
C VAL A 263 11.88 -1.04 -9.68
N LYS A 264 12.14 -0.50 -10.86
CA LYS A 264 11.12 -0.21 -11.88
C LYS A 264 10.38 -1.49 -12.30
N ALA A 265 9.04 -1.44 -12.40
CA ALA A 265 8.20 -2.60 -12.67
C ALA A 265 7.31 -2.48 -13.95
N TRP A 266 7.56 -1.50 -14.83
CA TRP A 266 6.87 -1.32 -16.11
C TRP A 266 7.82 -1.29 -17.31
#